data_3b397c0ea910e0a08f22a323608517c0
#
_entry.id   3b397c0ea910e0a08f22a323608517c0
#
_cell.length_a   1.000
_cell.length_b   1.000
_cell.length_c   1.000
_cell.angle_alpha   90.00
_cell.angle_beta   90.00
_cell.angle_gamma   90.00
#
_symmetry.space_group_name_H-M   'P 1'
#
loop_
_entity.id
_entity.type
_entity.pdbx_description
1 polymer ?
#
loop_
_entity_poly.entity_id
_entity_poly.type
_entity_poly.pdbx_seq_one_letter_code
_entity_poly.pdbx_strand_id
1 'polypeptide(L)'
;MEFQIINDLKIKNLNMVVLSKDGDIIDNQKLTFDNEKINVTLEYKEGISIYFEKGKIKTETVVLSPLIEILKIRYNKNNKLYTIDYLLKKDSYGKVTTYTLSDDKNLWYREDKKKNIYVWTPSNFSKKKQYKLMICFDGQNIFDTTKVGEYTKNHDIYGSWQIETTIEAFNKNHEDDYIVVGIDNADIYRDSELTLNMKLTDFVELAQVEFAHCFEDGKEMYFECFSNFIKETLLPFIKSKYNLKEEKLTVVGSSSGGEASFYFGLQNMELVERIFCFSSATATIKPKVFLRTLKKLKIKRNKKILPELFIFQGGTGELESLLAMGNEYLVPLLKHYGYDENKISYLYQKDSDHNEDSWKYAFNYFISLIDDNK
;
A
#
# COMPACT_ATOMS: atom_id res chain seq x y z
N MET A 1 26.61 -8.80 -2.30
CA MET A 1 26.13 -8.13 -1.07
C MET A 1 26.28 -9.06 0.12
N GLU A 2 26.48 -8.50 1.30
CA GLU A 2 26.53 -9.25 2.56
C GLU A 2 25.43 -8.77 3.48
N PHE A 3 24.74 -9.70 4.12
CA PHE A 3 23.69 -9.41 5.09
C PHE A 3 23.59 -10.54 6.12
N GLN A 4 23.02 -10.25 7.28
CA GLN A 4 22.77 -11.22 8.33
C GLN A 4 21.34 -11.73 8.25
N ILE A 5 21.14 -13.03 8.40
CA ILE A 5 19.80 -13.63 8.57
C ILE A 5 19.61 -13.99 10.04
N ILE A 6 18.52 -13.52 10.63
CA ILE A 6 18.04 -13.92 11.97
C ILE A 6 16.82 -14.82 11.80
N ASN A 7 16.87 -16.00 12.37
CA ASN A 7 15.83 -17.03 12.24
C ASN A 7 15.09 -17.23 13.56
N ASP A 8 14.05 -16.46 13.80
CA ASP A 8 13.21 -16.58 15.00
C ASP A 8 12.34 -17.84 15.02
N LEU A 9 12.26 -18.59 13.92
CA LEU A 9 11.49 -19.84 13.83
C LEU A 9 12.15 -20.99 14.60
N LYS A 10 13.42 -20.83 15.01
CA LYS A 10 14.23 -21.89 15.67
C LYS A 10 14.37 -23.17 14.84
N ILE A 11 14.35 -23.04 13.52
CA ILE A 11 14.46 -24.14 12.56
C ILE A 11 15.92 -24.28 12.16
N LYS A 12 16.55 -25.42 12.47
CA LYS A 12 17.98 -25.63 12.20
C LYS A 12 18.37 -25.50 10.73
N ASN A 13 17.54 -25.94 9.81
CA ASN A 13 17.82 -25.89 8.37
C ASN A 13 16.65 -25.26 7.62
N LEU A 14 16.95 -24.26 6.80
CA LEU A 14 16.03 -23.63 5.84
C LEU A 14 16.70 -23.60 4.47
N ASN A 15 15.92 -23.68 3.41
CA ASN A 15 16.40 -23.36 2.07
C ASN A 15 16.12 -21.88 1.79
N MET A 16 17.12 -21.16 1.33
CA MET A 16 16.99 -19.82 0.76
C MET A 16 16.96 -19.98 -0.76
N VAL A 17 15.84 -19.63 -1.36
CA VAL A 17 15.65 -19.67 -2.81
C VAL A 17 15.84 -18.27 -3.36
N VAL A 18 16.72 -18.13 -4.34
CA VAL A 18 17.01 -16.86 -5.01
C VAL A 18 16.35 -16.86 -6.38
N LEU A 19 15.59 -15.81 -6.65
CA LEU A 19 14.87 -15.61 -7.90
C LEU A 19 15.54 -14.51 -8.73
N SER A 20 15.54 -14.66 -10.04
CA SER A 20 15.85 -13.60 -10.99
C SER A 20 14.75 -12.52 -10.96
N LYS A 21 14.97 -11.41 -11.66
CA LYS A 21 13.96 -10.37 -11.89
C LYS A 21 12.70 -10.93 -12.56
N ASP A 22 12.85 -11.95 -13.41
CA ASP A 22 11.75 -12.59 -14.14
C ASP A 22 11.04 -13.71 -13.32
N GLY A 23 11.48 -13.94 -12.09
CA GLY A 23 10.91 -14.92 -11.18
C GLY A 23 11.48 -16.35 -11.33
N ASP A 24 12.49 -16.55 -12.18
CA ASP A 24 13.16 -17.83 -12.34
C ASP A 24 14.08 -18.14 -11.15
N ILE A 25 14.09 -19.40 -10.70
CA ILE A 25 15.03 -19.82 -9.64
C ILE A 25 16.45 -19.83 -10.23
N ILE A 26 17.31 -18.95 -9.72
CA ILE A 26 18.73 -18.84 -10.12
C ILE A 26 19.69 -19.45 -9.10
N ASP A 27 19.26 -19.62 -7.85
CA ASP A 27 20.04 -20.28 -6.81
C ASP A 27 19.13 -20.86 -5.72
N ASN A 28 19.60 -21.90 -5.03
CA ASN A 28 18.92 -22.51 -3.89
C ASN A 28 19.94 -22.99 -2.88
N GLN A 29 20.09 -22.24 -1.80
CA GLN A 29 21.09 -22.48 -0.77
C GLN A 29 20.47 -23.09 0.48
N LYS A 30 21.00 -24.22 0.92
CA LYS A 30 20.65 -24.80 2.22
C LYS A 30 21.41 -24.06 3.33
N LEU A 31 20.69 -23.29 4.13
CA LEU A 31 21.21 -22.60 5.30
C LEU A 31 21.09 -23.49 6.53
N THR A 32 22.20 -23.62 7.28
CA THR A 32 22.21 -24.34 8.56
C THR A 32 22.50 -23.34 9.67
N PHE A 33 21.57 -23.19 10.60
CA PHE A 33 21.68 -22.30 11.74
C PHE A 33 22.20 -23.09 12.96
N ASP A 34 23.44 -22.89 13.32
CA ASP A 34 24.02 -23.41 14.58
C ASP A 34 23.55 -22.59 15.78
N ASN A 35 23.34 -21.27 15.54
CA ASN A 35 22.66 -20.31 16.37
C ASN A 35 21.51 -19.68 15.56
N GLU A 36 20.71 -18.80 16.16
CA GLU A 36 19.60 -18.12 15.46
C GLU A 36 20.05 -17.18 14.32
N LYS A 37 21.34 -17.04 14.06
CA LYS A 37 21.93 -16.08 13.12
C LYS A 37 22.92 -16.73 12.17
N ILE A 38 22.94 -16.23 10.93
CA ILE A 38 23.93 -16.60 9.91
C ILE A 38 24.24 -15.39 9.04
N ASN A 39 25.49 -15.23 8.63
CA ASN A 39 25.87 -14.24 7.63
C ASN A 39 25.86 -14.91 6.25
N VAL A 40 25.30 -14.22 5.28
CA VAL A 40 25.16 -14.69 3.90
C VAL A 40 25.80 -13.69 2.97
N THR A 41 26.55 -14.20 1.99
CA THR A 41 27.07 -13.43 0.87
C THR A 41 26.42 -13.90 -0.41
N LEU A 42 25.82 -12.99 -1.16
CA LEU A 42 25.25 -13.26 -2.48
C LEU A 42 25.88 -12.35 -3.53
N GLU A 43 26.04 -12.86 -4.74
CA GLU A 43 26.28 -12.02 -5.91
C GLU A 43 25.01 -11.21 -6.19
N TYR A 44 25.09 -9.89 -5.94
CA TYR A 44 23.95 -9.00 -6.14
C TYR A 44 23.78 -8.69 -7.63
N LYS A 45 22.56 -8.89 -8.12
CA LYS A 45 22.08 -8.40 -9.42
C LYS A 45 20.79 -7.61 -9.17
N GLU A 46 20.57 -6.58 -9.92
CA GLU A 46 19.35 -5.76 -9.81
C GLU A 46 18.09 -6.61 -10.02
N GLY A 47 17.10 -6.39 -9.18
CA GLY A 47 15.80 -7.08 -9.24
C GLY A 47 15.78 -8.50 -8.70
N ILE A 48 16.89 -9.03 -8.14
CA ILE A 48 16.83 -10.35 -7.48
C ILE A 48 15.98 -10.31 -6.23
N SER A 49 15.26 -11.39 -5.99
CA SER A 49 14.45 -11.58 -4.79
C SER A 49 14.74 -12.91 -4.12
N ILE A 50 14.36 -13.04 -2.87
CA ILE A 50 14.51 -14.29 -2.12
C ILE A 50 13.26 -14.64 -1.33
N TYR A 51 13.10 -15.93 -1.05
CA TYR A 51 12.21 -16.44 -0.02
C TYR A 51 12.87 -17.61 0.71
N PHE A 52 12.32 -18.00 1.85
CA PHE A 52 12.80 -19.14 2.63
C PHE A 52 11.73 -20.23 2.69
N GLU A 53 12.16 -21.48 2.58
CA GLU A 53 11.23 -22.59 2.66
C GLU A 53 11.79 -23.82 3.39
N LYS A 54 10.88 -24.62 4.00
CA LYS A 54 11.14 -25.96 4.50
C LYS A 54 9.83 -26.73 4.69
N GLY A 55 9.59 -27.74 3.90
CA GLY A 55 8.35 -28.52 3.96
C GLY A 55 7.12 -27.67 3.67
N LYS A 56 6.25 -27.47 4.66
CA LYS A 56 5.06 -26.61 4.54
C LYS A 56 5.33 -25.13 4.86
N ILE A 57 6.52 -24.83 5.34
CA ILE A 57 6.91 -23.47 5.68
C ILE A 57 7.39 -22.80 4.39
N LYS A 58 6.79 -21.67 4.05
CA LYS A 58 7.25 -20.78 2.99
C LYS A 58 7.01 -19.34 3.42
N THR A 59 8.04 -18.50 3.33
CA THR A 59 7.91 -17.07 3.59
C THR A 59 7.38 -16.34 2.37
N GLU A 60 7.05 -15.09 2.55
CA GLU A 60 6.93 -14.12 1.45
C GLU A 60 8.22 -14.04 0.64
N THR A 61 8.11 -13.48 -0.56
CA THR A 61 9.25 -13.12 -1.39
C THR A 61 9.64 -11.68 -1.12
N VAL A 62 10.93 -11.44 -0.92
CA VAL A 62 11.49 -10.10 -0.65
C VAL A 62 12.51 -9.75 -1.72
N VAL A 63 12.34 -8.61 -2.37
CA VAL A 63 13.32 -8.04 -3.30
C VAL A 63 14.55 -7.60 -2.50
N LEU A 64 15.73 -8.06 -2.93
CA LEU A 64 16.98 -7.70 -2.26
C LEU A 64 17.45 -6.30 -2.67
N SER A 65 18.01 -5.60 -1.72
CA SER A 65 18.64 -4.29 -1.90
C SER A 65 20.04 -4.30 -1.26
N PRO A 66 21.03 -3.64 -1.87
CA PRO A 66 22.35 -3.47 -1.26
C PRO A 66 22.31 -2.76 0.09
N LEU A 67 21.21 -2.11 0.42
CA LEU A 67 20.99 -1.42 1.69
C LEU A 67 20.60 -2.35 2.83
N ILE A 68 20.17 -3.57 2.54
CA ILE A 68 19.76 -4.53 3.58
C ILE A 68 20.97 -4.94 4.40
N GLU A 69 20.85 -4.78 5.71
CA GLU A 69 21.85 -5.24 6.70
C GLU A 69 21.40 -6.55 7.36
N ILE A 70 20.12 -6.65 7.70
CA ILE A 70 19.55 -7.81 8.40
C ILE A 70 18.23 -8.22 7.74
N LEU A 71 18.06 -9.53 7.54
CA LEU A 71 16.77 -10.17 7.27
C LEU A 71 16.34 -10.98 8.48
N LYS A 72 15.13 -10.77 8.97
CA LYS A 72 14.60 -11.47 10.13
C LYS A 72 13.40 -12.32 9.75
N ILE A 73 13.55 -13.63 9.79
CA ILE A 73 12.50 -14.61 9.48
C ILE A 73 11.72 -14.88 10.76
N ARG A 74 10.43 -14.65 10.74
CA ARG A 74 9.57 -14.90 11.90
C ARG A 74 8.21 -15.48 11.51
N TYR A 75 7.53 -16.07 12.48
CA TYR A 75 6.12 -16.42 12.36
C TYR A 75 5.28 -15.32 13.02
N ASN A 76 4.50 -14.63 12.22
CA ASN A 76 3.56 -13.65 12.73
C ASN A 76 2.29 -14.39 13.21
N LYS A 77 2.05 -14.35 14.53
CA LYS A 77 0.93 -15.06 15.16
C LYS A 77 -0.43 -14.44 14.82
N ASN A 78 -0.46 -13.13 14.56
CA ASN A 78 -1.70 -12.41 14.32
C ASN A 78 -2.29 -12.80 12.97
N ASN A 79 -1.48 -12.83 11.93
CA ASN A 79 -1.92 -13.20 10.58
C ASN A 79 -1.48 -14.61 10.14
N LYS A 80 -0.89 -15.40 11.07
CA LYS A 80 -0.45 -16.81 10.84
C LYS A 80 0.46 -17.00 9.63
N LEU A 81 1.27 -16.00 9.31
CA LEU A 81 2.17 -16.00 8.16
C LEU A 81 3.63 -16.12 8.60
N TYR A 82 4.44 -16.72 7.71
CA TYR A 82 5.90 -16.67 7.80
C TYR A 82 6.38 -15.43 7.04
N THR A 83 6.86 -14.43 7.76
CA THR A 83 7.24 -13.12 7.22
C THR A 83 8.74 -12.89 7.29
N ILE A 84 9.24 -11.99 6.45
CA ILE A 84 10.59 -11.48 6.48
C ILE A 84 10.53 -10.00 6.79
N ASP A 85 11.00 -9.63 7.98
CA ASP A 85 11.32 -8.24 8.26
C ASP A 85 12.75 -7.98 7.82
N TYR A 86 13.04 -6.78 7.33
CA TYR A 86 14.41 -6.41 7.02
C TYR A 86 14.76 -5.05 7.61
N LEU A 87 16.01 -4.94 8.06
CA LEU A 87 16.59 -3.71 8.53
C LEU A 87 17.62 -3.23 7.50
N LEU A 88 17.52 -1.96 7.16
CA LEU A 88 18.49 -1.31 6.30
C LEU A 88 19.69 -0.83 7.10
N LYS A 89 20.81 -0.64 6.42
CA LYS A 89 22.00 0.00 6.98
C LYS A 89 21.62 1.34 7.60
N LYS A 90 22.29 1.72 8.67
CA LYS A 90 22.08 3.00 9.36
C LYS A 90 22.02 4.16 8.36
N ASP A 91 21.13 5.11 8.61
CA ASP A 91 20.88 6.30 7.77
C ASP A 91 20.33 6.01 6.35
N SER A 92 19.85 4.80 6.11
CA SER A 92 19.29 4.38 4.80
C SER A 92 17.77 4.35 4.73
N TYR A 93 17.07 5.05 5.63
CA TYR A 93 15.59 5.06 5.65
C TYR A 93 14.97 6.32 5.05
N GLY A 94 15.79 7.22 4.53
CA GLY A 94 15.29 8.50 4.04
C GLY A 94 14.83 9.42 5.16
N LYS A 95 13.95 10.37 4.80
CA LYS A 95 13.49 11.41 5.73
C LYS A 95 12.04 11.81 5.46
N VAL A 96 11.25 11.96 6.52
CA VAL A 96 9.92 12.56 6.45
C VAL A 96 9.98 14.06 6.75
N THR A 97 9.27 14.85 5.95
CA THR A 97 9.03 16.28 6.18
C THR A 97 7.53 16.51 6.28
N THR A 98 7.08 17.13 7.36
CA THR A 98 5.67 17.42 7.60
C THR A 98 5.33 18.83 7.10
N TYR A 99 4.21 18.91 6.40
CA TYR A 99 3.60 20.17 5.96
C TYR A 99 2.15 20.23 6.44
N THR A 100 1.63 21.42 6.64
CA THR A 100 0.20 21.64 6.89
C THR A 100 -0.34 22.51 5.77
N LEU A 101 -1.32 21.99 5.02
CA LEU A 101 -1.97 22.69 3.92
C LEU A 101 -3.36 23.15 4.33
N SER A 102 -3.72 24.38 3.97
CA SER A 102 -5.05 24.96 4.18
C SER A 102 -5.80 25.03 2.85
N ASP A 103 -7.09 24.71 2.88
CA ASP A 103 -7.97 24.83 1.71
C ASP A 103 -9.41 25.13 2.14
N ASP A 104 -9.76 26.40 2.15
CA ASP A 104 -11.10 26.86 2.57
C ASP A 104 -12.22 26.35 1.66
N LYS A 105 -11.90 26.07 0.38
CA LYS A 105 -12.86 25.61 -0.62
C LYS A 105 -13.16 24.13 -0.50
N ASN A 106 -12.12 23.29 -0.41
CA ASN A 106 -12.25 21.84 -0.49
C ASN A 106 -12.28 21.16 0.87
N LEU A 107 -11.83 21.85 1.95
CA LEU A 107 -11.88 21.35 3.33
C LEU A 107 -12.88 22.13 4.20
N TRP A 108 -13.91 22.72 3.59
CA TRP A 108 -14.89 23.57 4.26
C TRP A 108 -15.65 22.89 5.42
N TYR A 109 -15.80 21.57 5.36
CA TYR A 109 -16.47 20.75 6.37
C TYR A 109 -15.62 20.52 7.63
N ARG A 110 -14.31 20.76 7.56
CA ARG A 110 -13.39 20.70 8.70
C ARG A 110 -13.35 22.06 9.41
N GLU A 111 -13.35 22.05 10.74
CA GLU A 111 -13.27 23.28 11.53
C GLU A 111 -12.01 24.10 11.23
N ASP A 112 -10.85 23.40 11.19
CA ASP A 112 -9.54 24.03 10.94
C ASP A 112 -9.21 24.23 9.45
N LYS A 113 -9.98 23.63 8.54
CA LYS A 113 -9.79 23.65 7.09
C LYS A 113 -8.37 23.31 6.65
N LYS A 114 -7.73 22.41 7.37
CA LYS A 114 -6.32 22.03 7.19
C LYS A 114 -6.15 20.51 7.12
N LYS A 115 -5.04 20.08 6.46
CA LYS A 115 -4.55 18.72 6.50
C LYS A 115 -3.04 18.68 6.68
N ASN A 116 -2.57 17.73 7.48
CA ASN A 116 -1.15 17.41 7.56
C ASN A 116 -0.75 16.49 6.42
N ILE A 117 0.39 16.78 5.86
CA ILE A 117 0.97 16.07 4.73
C ILE A 117 2.38 15.64 5.12
N TYR A 118 2.63 14.35 5.03
CA TYR A 118 3.90 13.73 5.39
C TYR A 118 4.63 13.31 4.11
N VAL A 119 5.71 14.01 3.77
CA VAL A 119 6.47 13.73 2.55
C VAL A 119 7.76 13.02 2.91
N TRP A 120 7.84 11.76 2.53
CA TRP A 120 9.05 10.99 2.63
C TRP A 120 9.88 11.13 1.36
N THR A 121 11.18 11.35 1.54
CA THR A 121 12.20 11.38 0.48
C THR A 121 13.26 10.32 0.77
N PRO A 122 13.79 9.61 -0.28
CA PRO A 122 14.78 8.55 -0.10
C PRO A 122 16.11 9.08 0.47
N SER A 123 16.93 8.17 0.99
CA SER A 123 18.23 8.50 1.59
C SER A 123 19.19 9.19 0.63
N ASN A 124 19.07 8.92 -0.68
CA ASN A 124 19.85 9.53 -1.77
C ASN A 124 19.13 10.70 -2.45
N PHE A 125 18.16 11.32 -1.77
CA PHE A 125 17.39 12.41 -2.35
C PHE A 125 18.25 13.54 -2.91
N SER A 126 17.93 13.99 -4.12
CA SER A 126 18.56 15.13 -4.78
C SER A 126 17.51 16.00 -5.47
N LYS A 127 17.58 17.31 -5.27
CA LYS A 127 16.70 18.28 -5.98
C LYS A 127 16.86 18.26 -7.49
N LYS A 128 17.95 17.69 -8.02
CA LYS A 128 18.24 17.59 -9.46
C LYS A 128 17.62 16.34 -10.10
N LYS A 129 17.35 15.29 -9.30
CA LYS A 129 16.74 14.04 -9.76
C LYS A 129 15.24 14.22 -9.86
N GLN A 130 14.62 13.56 -10.83
CA GLN A 130 13.17 13.47 -10.96
C GLN A 130 12.66 12.21 -10.27
N TYR A 131 11.46 12.33 -9.66
CA TYR A 131 10.86 11.26 -8.86
C TYR A 131 9.44 10.96 -9.33
N LYS A 132 9.06 9.69 -9.30
CA LYS A 132 7.66 9.29 -9.36
C LYS A 132 6.97 9.63 -8.03
N LEU A 133 5.66 9.84 -8.05
CA LEU A 133 4.87 10.20 -6.89
C LEU A 133 3.97 9.05 -6.47
N MET A 134 4.06 8.66 -5.18
CA MET A 134 3.13 7.77 -4.53
C MET A 134 2.34 8.54 -3.47
N ILE A 135 1.00 8.49 -3.53
CA ILE A 135 0.11 9.11 -2.55
C ILE A 135 -0.54 8.01 -1.72
N CYS A 136 -0.41 8.11 -0.40
CA CYS A 136 -0.96 7.17 0.56
C CYS A 136 -2.01 7.85 1.42
N PHE A 137 -3.19 7.24 1.52
CA PHE A 137 -4.22 7.63 2.47
C PHE A 137 -3.90 7.11 3.86
N ASP A 138 -4.50 7.69 4.90
CA ASP A 138 -4.19 7.40 6.30
C ASP A 138 -2.69 7.55 6.62
N GLY A 139 -2.12 8.67 6.18
CA GLY A 139 -0.67 8.95 6.19
C GLY A 139 0.01 8.85 7.55
N GLN A 140 -0.74 8.92 8.65
CA GLN A 140 -0.22 8.81 10.01
C GLN A 140 0.31 7.40 10.34
N ASN A 141 -0.09 6.34 9.60
CA ASN A 141 0.26 4.94 9.88
C ASN A 141 1.25 4.32 8.88
N ILE A 142 1.74 5.08 7.88
CA ILE A 142 2.48 4.48 6.78
C ILE A 142 3.99 4.36 7.00
N PHE A 143 4.58 5.23 7.84
CA PHE A 143 6.02 5.24 8.12
C PHE A 143 6.32 4.79 9.55
N ASP A 144 7.46 4.13 9.74
CA ASP A 144 7.97 3.72 11.05
C ASP A 144 8.75 4.88 11.71
N THR A 145 8.17 5.48 12.74
CA THR A 145 8.75 6.62 13.44
C THR A 145 10.07 6.31 14.11
N THR A 146 10.35 5.04 14.42
CA THR A 146 11.65 4.63 14.97
C THR A 146 12.78 4.73 13.94
N LYS A 147 12.43 4.74 12.65
CA LYS A 147 13.37 4.81 11.52
C LYS A 147 13.49 6.21 10.94
N VAL A 148 12.34 6.85 10.67
CA VAL A 148 12.30 8.16 9.99
C VAL A 148 12.19 9.35 10.93
N GLY A 149 12.03 9.11 12.25
CA GLY A 149 11.76 10.12 13.26
C GLY A 149 10.26 10.44 13.42
N GLU A 150 9.91 11.03 14.55
CA GLU A 150 8.52 11.37 14.88
C GLU A 150 7.99 12.42 13.88
N TYR A 151 6.91 12.10 13.17
CA TYR A 151 6.30 12.96 12.16
C TYR A 151 4.82 13.24 12.42
N THR A 152 4.16 12.43 13.24
CA THR A 152 2.76 12.55 13.64
C THR A 152 2.60 12.23 15.13
N LYS A 153 1.52 12.73 15.75
CA LYS A 153 1.19 12.41 17.15
C LYS A 153 0.34 11.15 17.31
N ASN A 154 -0.25 10.66 16.21
CA ASN A 154 -1.22 9.57 16.21
C ASN A 154 -0.65 8.27 15.64
N HIS A 155 0.68 8.15 15.53
CA HIS A 155 1.29 6.90 15.15
C HIS A 155 1.19 5.87 16.29
N ASP A 156 1.28 4.61 15.99
CA ASP A 156 1.41 3.48 16.92
C ASP A 156 0.14 2.93 17.59
N ILE A 157 -1.06 3.41 17.27
CA ILE A 157 -2.26 2.73 17.78
C ILE A 157 -2.39 1.33 17.16
N TYR A 158 -2.00 1.17 15.88
CA TYR A 158 -2.18 -0.06 15.09
C TYR A 158 -0.90 -0.59 14.42
N GLY A 159 0.25 0.05 14.63
CA GLY A 159 1.50 -0.28 13.95
C GLY A 159 1.79 0.60 12.74
N SER A 160 2.70 0.16 11.89
CA SER A 160 3.12 0.89 10.68
C SER A 160 3.31 -0.03 9.49
N TRP A 161 2.96 0.44 8.29
CA TRP A 161 3.23 -0.26 7.04
C TRP A 161 4.72 -0.32 6.68
N GLN A 162 5.55 0.53 7.28
CA GLN A 162 6.97 0.65 6.98
C GLN A 162 7.24 0.85 5.49
N ILE A 163 6.44 1.69 4.84
CA ILE A 163 6.53 1.98 3.39
C ILE A 163 7.91 2.51 3.02
N GLU A 164 8.52 3.34 3.88
CA GLU A 164 9.86 3.87 3.68
C GLU A 164 10.90 2.76 3.49
N THR A 165 10.78 1.67 4.21
CA THR A 165 11.72 0.55 4.11
C THR A 165 11.58 -0.16 2.76
N THR A 166 10.35 -0.44 2.35
CA THR A 166 10.05 -1.11 1.08
C THR A 166 10.44 -0.25 -0.12
N ILE A 167 10.05 1.03 -0.12
CA ILE A 167 10.32 1.93 -1.25
C ILE A 167 11.79 2.33 -1.31
N GLU A 168 12.50 2.47 -0.19
CA GLU A 168 13.96 2.69 -0.21
C GLU A 168 14.68 1.51 -0.89
N ALA A 169 14.27 0.27 -0.57
CA ALA A 169 14.81 -0.91 -1.22
C ALA A 169 14.45 -0.98 -2.71
N PHE A 170 13.21 -0.64 -3.06
CA PHE A 170 12.75 -0.58 -4.46
C PHE A 170 13.55 0.45 -5.26
N ASN A 171 13.66 1.68 -4.78
CA ASN A 171 14.38 2.78 -5.44
C ASN A 171 15.84 2.45 -5.76
N LYS A 172 16.47 1.54 -5.01
CA LYS A 172 17.86 1.10 -5.27
C LYS A 172 17.97 0.05 -6.37
N ASN A 173 16.86 -0.59 -6.73
CA ASN A 173 16.82 -1.69 -7.69
C ASN A 173 16.14 -1.30 -9.01
N HIS A 174 15.65 -0.07 -9.12
CA HIS A 174 14.90 0.40 -10.28
C HIS A 174 15.45 1.75 -10.75
N GLU A 175 15.27 2.06 -12.04
CA GLU A 175 15.68 3.34 -12.61
C GLU A 175 14.86 4.51 -12.07
N ASP A 176 13.61 4.23 -11.73
CA ASP A 176 12.63 5.20 -11.26
C ASP A 176 12.54 5.22 -9.73
N ASP A 177 12.95 6.33 -9.12
CA ASP A 177 12.80 6.53 -7.68
C ASP A 177 11.44 7.16 -7.36
N TYR A 178 10.81 6.67 -6.30
CA TYR A 178 9.63 7.27 -5.72
C TYR A 178 9.96 8.23 -4.57
N ILE A 179 9.14 9.30 -4.45
CA ILE A 179 8.84 9.94 -3.18
C ILE A 179 7.45 9.52 -2.74
N VAL A 180 7.20 9.47 -1.43
CA VAL A 180 5.93 9.03 -0.87
C VAL A 180 5.29 10.18 -0.10
N VAL A 181 4.01 10.43 -0.37
CA VAL A 181 3.21 11.46 0.28
C VAL A 181 2.08 10.80 1.05
N GLY A 182 2.15 10.84 2.37
CA GLY A 182 1.05 10.45 3.26
C GLY A 182 0.13 11.64 3.52
N ILE A 183 -1.17 11.45 3.34
CA ILE A 183 -2.20 12.43 3.71
C ILE A 183 -2.83 11.95 5.00
N ASP A 184 -2.80 12.77 6.07
CA ASP A 184 -3.44 12.37 7.30
C ASP A 184 -4.96 12.24 7.12
N ASN A 185 -5.59 11.40 7.92
CA ASN A 185 -7.03 11.27 7.88
C ASN A 185 -7.72 12.46 8.58
N ALA A 186 -9.03 12.48 8.55
CA ALA A 186 -9.86 13.56 9.09
C ALA A 186 -10.41 13.24 10.48
N ASP A 187 -9.82 12.32 11.24
CA ASP A 187 -10.32 11.85 12.53
C ASP A 187 -11.83 11.48 12.44
N ILE A 188 -12.71 12.30 13.03
CA ILE A 188 -14.16 12.07 13.03
C ILE A 188 -14.81 12.11 11.64
N TYR A 189 -14.15 12.65 10.64
CA TYR A 189 -14.62 12.71 9.24
C TYR A 189 -13.93 11.67 8.35
N ARG A 190 -13.07 10.80 8.90
CA ARG A 190 -12.25 9.87 8.13
C ARG A 190 -13.07 9.08 7.10
N ASP A 191 -14.10 8.40 7.56
CA ASP A 191 -14.90 7.56 6.66
C ASP A 191 -15.73 8.38 5.68
N SER A 192 -16.21 9.57 6.08
CA SER A 192 -16.92 10.48 5.19
C SER A 192 -16.01 11.08 4.10
N GLU A 193 -14.72 11.29 4.38
CA GLU A 193 -13.73 11.75 3.39
C GLU A 193 -13.28 10.64 2.44
N LEU A 194 -13.12 9.42 2.97
CA LEU A 194 -12.49 8.32 2.24
C LEU A 194 -13.50 7.44 1.50
N THR A 195 -14.78 7.59 1.75
CA THR A 195 -15.85 6.83 1.12
C THR A 195 -16.55 7.65 0.03
N LEU A 196 -16.76 7.05 -1.14
CA LEU A 196 -17.45 7.69 -2.26
C LEU A 196 -18.83 8.22 -1.83
N ASN A 197 -19.27 9.36 -2.41
CA ASN A 197 -20.55 9.98 -2.12
C ASN A 197 -21.72 9.01 -2.45
N MET A 198 -22.16 8.29 -1.44
CA MET A 198 -23.21 7.25 -1.45
C MET A 198 -24.24 7.51 -0.37
N LYS A 199 -25.32 6.74 -0.40
CA LYS A 199 -26.31 6.69 0.67
C LYS A 199 -26.02 5.49 1.57
N LEU A 200 -26.40 5.55 2.84
CA LEU A 200 -26.27 4.41 3.76
C LEU A 200 -26.91 3.13 3.17
N THR A 201 -28.02 3.25 2.48
CA THR A 201 -28.72 2.13 1.82
C THR A 201 -27.98 1.53 0.62
N ASP A 202 -26.90 2.14 0.15
CA ASP A 202 -26.05 1.63 -0.93
C ASP A 202 -25.07 0.55 -0.45
N PHE A 203 -24.82 0.48 0.86
CA PHE A 203 -24.01 -0.56 1.50
C PHE A 203 -24.79 -1.83 1.78
N VAL A 204 -24.13 -2.98 1.89
CA VAL A 204 -24.72 -4.22 2.39
C VAL A 204 -25.19 -4.04 3.84
N GLU A 205 -26.21 -4.78 4.28
CA GLU A 205 -26.85 -4.53 5.58
C GLU A 205 -25.90 -4.56 6.77
N LEU A 206 -24.96 -5.49 6.80
CA LEU A 206 -23.95 -5.57 7.86
C LEU A 206 -23.05 -4.33 7.91
N ALA A 207 -22.67 -3.79 6.76
CA ALA A 207 -21.83 -2.60 6.68
C ALA A 207 -22.60 -1.30 6.99
N GLN A 208 -23.96 -1.29 6.88
CA GLN A 208 -24.75 -0.11 7.25
C GLN A 208 -24.60 0.25 8.73
N VAL A 209 -24.39 -0.73 9.60
CA VAL A 209 -24.15 -0.49 11.03
C VAL A 209 -22.83 0.26 11.23
N GLU A 210 -21.78 -0.17 10.51
CA GLU A 210 -20.45 0.43 10.58
C GLU A 210 -20.46 1.88 10.08
N PHE A 211 -21.10 2.15 8.96
CA PHE A 211 -21.12 3.48 8.32
C PHE A 211 -22.26 4.39 8.81
N ALA A 212 -23.13 3.95 9.75
CA ALA A 212 -24.26 4.76 10.23
C ALA A 212 -23.82 6.14 10.76
N HIS A 213 -22.70 6.20 11.49
CA HIS A 213 -22.15 7.42 12.07
C HIS A 213 -21.78 8.50 11.02
N CYS A 214 -21.54 8.11 9.77
CA CYS A 214 -21.24 9.03 8.68
C CYS A 214 -22.49 9.80 8.17
N PHE A 215 -23.68 9.38 8.58
CA PHE A 215 -24.96 9.96 8.14
C PHE A 215 -25.77 10.57 9.29
N GLU A 216 -25.20 10.61 10.49
CA GLU A 216 -25.79 11.24 11.67
C GLU A 216 -25.52 12.76 11.68
N ASP A 217 -26.38 13.52 12.36
CA ASP A 217 -26.19 14.95 12.64
C ASP A 217 -25.92 15.83 11.39
N GLY A 218 -26.51 15.49 10.24
CA GLY A 218 -26.33 16.24 9.01
C GLY A 218 -24.96 16.09 8.36
N LYS A 219 -24.17 15.09 8.77
CA LYS A 219 -22.94 14.73 8.07
C LYS A 219 -23.26 14.22 6.67
N GLU A 220 -22.34 14.49 5.77
CA GLU A 220 -22.38 14.05 4.37
C GLU A 220 -21.06 13.36 4.01
N MET A 221 -21.04 12.69 2.87
CA MET A 221 -19.81 12.16 2.30
C MET A 221 -19.03 13.29 1.60
N TYR A 222 -17.77 13.44 1.96
CA TYR A 222 -16.90 14.53 1.50
C TYR A 222 -15.83 14.09 0.50
N PHE A 223 -15.92 12.87 -0.03
CA PHE A 223 -14.93 12.30 -0.95
C PHE A 223 -14.62 13.20 -2.15
N GLU A 224 -15.63 13.80 -2.77
CA GLU A 224 -15.42 14.68 -3.93
C GLU A 224 -14.66 15.96 -3.52
N CYS A 225 -14.94 16.51 -2.35
CA CYS A 225 -14.20 17.64 -1.79
C CYS A 225 -12.75 17.25 -1.53
N PHE A 226 -12.55 16.10 -0.90
CA PHE A 226 -11.21 15.58 -0.62
C PHE A 226 -10.42 15.25 -1.91
N SER A 227 -11.06 14.63 -2.90
CA SER A 227 -10.48 14.41 -4.23
C SER A 227 -10.05 15.71 -4.90
N ASN A 228 -10.85 16.77 -4.78
CA ASN A 228 -10.50 18.08 -5.30
C ASN A 228 -9.34 18.73 -4.52
N PHE A 229 -9.30 18.59 -3.19
CA PHE A 229 -8.13 19.03 -2.39
C PHE A 229 -6.83 18.38 -2.91
N ILE A 230 -6.85 17.08 -3.20
CA ILE A 230 -5.67 16.40 -3.76
C ILE A 230 -5.25 17.03 -5.09
N LYS A 231 -6.19 17.24 -6.00
CA LYS A 231 -5.90 17.76 -7.36
C LYS A 231 -5.53 19.23 -7.41
N GLU A 232 -6.26 20.05 -6.64
CA GLU A 232 -6.21 21.52 -6.76
C GLU A 232 -5.23 22.15 -5.77
N THR A 233 -4.94 21.49 -4.63
CA THR A 233 -4.08 22.04 -3.57
C THR A 233 -2.84 21.18 -3.35
N LEU A 234 -2.99 19.88 -3.06
CA LEU A 234 -1.85 19.02 -2.72
C LEU A 234 -0.90 18.84 -3.91
N LEU A 235 -1.37 18.39 -5.06
CA LEU A 235 -0.51 18.11 -6.21
C LEU A 235 0.25 19.34 -6.71
N PRO A 236 -0.36 20.53 -6.86
CA PRO A 236 0.38 21.74 -7.19
C PRO A 236 1.45 22.09 -6.14
N PHE A 237 1.13 21.93 -4.84
CA PHE A 237 2.09 22.15 -3.77
C PHE A 237 3.29 21.19 -3.87
N ILE A 238 3.06 19.90 -4.01
CA ILE A 238 4.15 18.90 -4.11
C ILE A 238 5.01 19.17 -5.34
N LYS A 239 4.40 19.45 -6.52
CA LYS A 239 5.13 19.85 -7.74
C LYS A 239 5.98 21.12 -7.56
N SER A 240 5.57 22.04 -6.71
CA SER A 240 6.35 23.27 -6.41
C SER A 240 7.58 23.01 -5.53
N LYS A 241 7.59 21.90 -4.77
CA LYS A 241 8.63 21.57 -3.79
C LYS A 241 9.61 20.52 -4.30
N TYR A 242 9.13 19.59 -5.12
CA TYR A 242 9.87 18.40 -5.54
C TYR A 242 9.87 18.30 -7.06
N ASN A 243 11.01 17.89 -7.61
CA ASN A 243 11.15 17.67 -9.05
C ASN A 243 10.51 16.32 -9.43
N LEU A 244 9.27 16.36 -9.88
CA LEU A 244 8.51 15.16 -10.24
C LEU A 244 8.65 14.85 -11.73
N LYS A 245 8.63 13.56 -12.07
CA LYS A 245 8.38 13.11 -13.45
C LYS A 245 6.98 13.53 -13.87
N GLU A 246 6.79 13.81 -15.15
CA GLU A 246 5.46 14.12 -15.72
C GLU A 246 4.55 12.89 -15.85
N GLU A 247 5.02 11.76 -15.38
CA GLU A 247 4.29 10.50 -15.39
C GLU A 247 3.12 10.48 -14.41
N LYS A 248 2.27 9.48 -14.57
CA LYS A 248 1.13 9.26 -13.69
C LYS A 248 1.59 8.82 -12.30
N LEU A 249 0.78 9.11 -11.30
CA LEU A 249 1.06 8.78 -9.90
C LEU A 249 0.49 7.40 -9.50
N THR A 250 0.98 6.90 -8.39
CA THR A 250 0.47 5.70 -7.69
C THR A 250 -0.35 6.12 -6.47
N VAL A 251 -1.49 5.46 -6.21
CA VAL A 251 -2.30 5.68 -5.00
C VAL A 251 -2.42 4.41 -4.18
N VAL A 252 -2.36 4.55 -2.85
CA VAL A 252 -2.28 3.43 -1.89
C VAL A 252 -3.19 3.70 -0.69
N GLY A 253 -3.94 2.70 -0.26
CA GLY A 253 -4.70 2.79 0.98
C GLY A 253 -5.30 1.46 1.43
N SER A 254 -5.74 1.42 2.69
CA SER A 254 -6.41 0.27 3.30
C SER A 254 -7.76 0.64 3.88
N SER A 255 -8.63 -0.34 4.04
CA SER A 255 -9.97 -0.13 4.61
C SER A 255 -10.73 0.97 3.84
N SER A 256 -11.23 2.02 4.51
CA SER A 256 -11.80 3.21 3.85
C SER A 256 -10.77 3.92 2.96
N GLY A 257 -9.48 3.97 3.35
CA GLY A 257 -8.39 4.48 2.50
C GLY A 257 -8.18 3.65 1.23
N GLY A 258 -8.45 2.33 1.28
CA GLY A 258 -8.48 1.45 0.11
C GLY A 258 -9.63 1.79 -0.84
N GLU A 259 -10.80 2.14 -0.31
CA GLU A 259 -11.91 2.66 -1.10
C GLU A 259 -11.56 3.99 -1.75
N ALA A 260 -10.94 4.91 -0.99
CA ALA A 260 -10.47 6.19 -1.52
C ALA A 260 -9.47 5.99 -2.66
N SER A 261 -8.48 5.08 -2.49
CA SER A 261 -7.52 4.74 -3.56
C SER A 261 -8.23 4.25 -4.82
N PHE A 262 -9.18 3.34 -4.66
CA PHE A 262 -9.93 2.76 -5.76
C PHE A 262 -10.70 3.81 -6.56
N TYR A 263 -11.52 4.61 -5.89
CA TYR A 263 -12.37 5.57 -6.58
C TYR A 263 -11.60 6.79 -7.06
N PHE A 264 -10.63 7.30 -6.30
CA PHE A 264 -9.76 8.38 -6.76
C PHE A 264 -9.01 7.96 -8.04
N GLY A 265 -8.43 6.76 -8.04
CA GLY A 265 -7.70 6.25 -9.20
C GLY A 265 -8.60 6.07 -10.43
N LEU A 266 -9.82 5.52 -10.26
CA LEU A 266 -10.75 5.33 -11.37
C LEU A 266 -11.43 6.61 -11.84
N GLN A 267 -11.62 7.60 -10.97
CA GLN A 267 -12.12 8.92 -11.38
C GLN A 267 -11.06 9.74 -12.13
N ASN A 268 -9.77 9.45 -11.88
CA ASN A 268 -8.64 10.22 -12.39
C ASN A 268 -7.65 9.33 -13.19
N MET A 269 -8.16 8.46 -14.07
CA MET A 269 -7.37 7.49 -14.85
C MET A 269 -6.26 8.13 -15.71
N GLU A 270 -6.45 9.40 -16.11
CA GLU A 270 -5.43 10.15 -16.83
C GLU A 270 -4.24 10.54 -15.95
N LEU A 271 -4.46 10.60 -14.64
CA LEU A 271 -3.50 11.03 -13.63
C LEU A 271 -2.88 9.85 -12.87
N VAL A 272 -3.57 8.71 -12.79
CA VAL A 272 -3.17 7.56 -11.96
C VAL A 272 -2.78 6.38 -12.84
N GLU A 273 -1.61 5.78 -12.58
CA GLU A 273 -1.15 4.55 -13.26
C GLU A 273 -1.41 3.29 -12.45
N ARG A 274 -1.30 3.37 -11.11
CA ARG A 274 -1.41 2.22 -10.21
C ARG A 274 -2.29 2.54 -9.01
N ILE A 275 -3.13 1.59 -8.66
CA ILE A 275 -4.06 1.64 -7.52
C ILE A 275 -3.79 0.45 -6.62
N PHE A 276 -3.48 0.69 -5.36
CA PHE A 276 -3.30 -0.33 -4.33
C PHE A 276 -4.43 -0.23 -3.32
N CYS A 277 -5.21 -1.30 -3.19
CA CYS A 277 -6.37 -1.41 -2.31
C CYS A 277 -6.18 -2.59 -1.35
N PHE A 278 -6.03 -2.31 -0.07
CA PHE A 278 -5.82 -3.34 0.95
C PHE A 278 -7.05 -3.46 1.84
N SER A 279 -7.65 -4.65 1.91
CA SER A 279 -8.86 -4.91 2.70
C SER A 279 -9.90 -3.78 2.56
N SER A 280 -10.20 -3.42 1.30
CA SER A 280 -10.91 -2.19 0.95
C SER A 280 -12.39 -2.24 1.31
N ALA A 281 -12.90 -1.14 1.90
CA ALA A 281 -14.32 -0.94 2.17
C ALA A 281 -15.20 -0.95 0.90
N THR A 282 -14.62 -0.81 -0.31
CA THR A 282 -15.33 -0.98 -1.58
C THR A 282 -16.09 -2.32 -1.65
N ALA A 283 -15.58 -3.36 -0.98
CA ALA A 283 -16.19 -4.68 -0.91
C ALA A 283 -17.53 -4.71 -0.14
N THR A 284 -17.85 -3.66 0.63
CA THR A 284 -19.13 -3.54 1.36
C THR A 284 -20.27 -2.96 0.55
N ILE A 285 -19.99 -2.50 -0.68
CA ILE A 285 -20.98 -1.84 -1.55
C ILE A 285 -21.83 -2.89 -2.26
N LYS A 286 -23.15 -2.67 -2.30
CA LYS A 286 -24.06 -3.55 -3.02
C LYS A 286 -23.67 -3.71 -4.50
N PRO A 287 -23.66 -4.93 -5.08
CA PRO A 287 -23.24 -5.18 -6.46
C PRO A 287 -23.94 -4.29 -7.52
N LYS A 288 -25.23 -4.03 -7.32
CA LYS A 288 -26.01 -3.15 -8.22
C LYS A 288 -25.51 -1.70 -8.21
N VAL A 289 -25.12 -1.21 -7.04
CA VAL A 289 -24.57 0.14 -6.85
C VAL A 289 -23.19 0.21 -7.47
N PHE A 290 -22.36 -0.78 -7.20
CA PHE A 290 -21.02 -0.89 -7.77
C PHE A 290 -21.05 -0.86 -9.32
N LEU A 291 -21.91 -1.68 -9.95
CA LEU A 291 -22.09 -1.66 -11.40
C LEU A 291 -22.53 -0.29 -11.93
N ARG A 292 -23.44 0.40 -11.22
CA ARG A 292 -23.87 1.77 -11.59
C ARG A 292 -22.69 2.74 -11.56
N THR A 293 -21.80 2.62 -10.55
CA THR A 293 -20.59 3.43 -10.42
C THR A 293 -19.61 3.15 -11.56
N LEU A 294 -19.33 1.89 -11.90
CA LEU A 294 -18.47 1.53 -13.04
C LEU A 294 -19.00 2.08 -14.38
N LYS A 295 -20.34 2.11 -14.55
CA LYS A 295 -20.98 2.74 -15.73
C LYS A 295 -20.72 4.24 -15.76
N LYS A 296 -20.93 4.93 -14.62
CA LYS A 296 -20.69 6.37 -14.47
C LYS A 296 -19.23 6.73 -14.78
N LEU A 297 -18.28 5.90 -14.33
CA LEU A 297 -16.83 6.04 -14.58
C LEU A 297 -16.43 5.66 -16.02
N LYS A 298 -17.36 5.17 -16.84
CA LYS A 298 -17.12 4.81 -18.25
C LYS A 298 -15.96 3.80 -18.46
N ILE A 299 -15.79 2.86 -17.55
CA ILE A 299 -14.69 1.88 -17.56
C ILE A 299 -14.56 1.20 -18.94
N LYS A 300 -15.65 0.72 -19.52
CA LYS A 300 -15.65 0.07 -20.86
C LYS A 300 -15.08 0.94 -21.98
N ARG A 301 -15.22 2.27 -21.89
CA ARG A 301 -14.74 3.21 -22.91
C ARG A 301 -13.27 3.55 -22.73
N ASN A 302 -12.80 3.49 -21.50
CA ASN A 302 -11.46 3.95 -21.07
C ASN A 302 -10.45 2.80 -20.91
N LYS A 303 -10.70 1.63 -21.49
CA LYS A 303 -9.86 0.41 -21.32
C LYS A 303 -8.37 0.61 -21.48
N LYS A 304 -7.95 1.46 -22.42
CA LYS A 304 -6.53 1.70 -22.71
C LYS A 304 -5.80 2.46 -21.60
N ILE A 305 -6.51 3.29 -20.85
CA ILE A 305 -5.95 4.18 -19.83
C ILE A 305 -6.26 3.71 -18.40
N LEU A 306 -6.91 2.53 -18.26
CA LEU A 306 -7.19 1.97 -16.93
C LEU A 306 -5.89 1.76 -16.15
N PRO A 307 -5.82 2.18 -14.89
CA PRO A 307 -4.68 1.90 -14.00
C PRO A 307 -4.45 0.40 -13.83
N GLU A 308 -3.25 0.01 -13.41
CA GLU A 308 -3.01 -1.31 -12.81
C GLU A 308 -3.66 -1.33 -11.42
N LEU A 309 -4.31 -2.44 -11.07
CA LEU A 309 -5.09 -2.58 -9.85
C LEU A 309 -4.54 -3.74 -9.02
N PHE A 310 -4.05 -3.43 -7.84
CA PHE A 310 -3.52 -4.37 -6.85
C PHE A 310 -4.50 -4.44 -5.68
N ILE A 311 -5.10 -5.60 -5.47
CA ILE A 311 -6.12 -5.84 -4.43
C ILE A 311 -5.60 -6.89 -3.47
N PHE A 312 -5.47 -6.52 -2.21
CA PHE A 312 -5.23 -7.46 -1.12
C PHE A 312 -6.49 -7.64 -0.29
N GLN A 313 -6.72 -8.88 0.15
CA GLN A 313 -7.81 -9.21 1.04
C GLN A 313 -7.35 -10.23 2.09
N GLY A 314 -7.50 -9.89 3.36
CA GLY A 314 -7.39 -10.82 4.48
C GLY A 314 -8.63 -11.70 4.64
N GLY A 315 -8.62 -12.62 5.59
CA GLY A 315 -9.72 -13.55 5.81
C GLY A 315 -10.03 -13.84 7.29
N THR A 316 -9.31 -13.21 8.23
CA THR A 316 -9.46 -13.47 9.65
C THR A 316 -10.41 -12.48 10.33
N GLY A 317 -11.35 -12.99 11.12
CA GLY A 317 -12.33 -12.19 11.83
C GLY A 317 -13.56 -11.82 11.00
N GLU A 318 -14.54 -11.16 11.63
CA GLU A 318 -15.83 -10.86 11.00
C GLU A 318 -15.70 -9.82 9.88
N LEU A 319 -14.92 -8.77 10.10
CA LEU A 319 -14.72 -7.69 9.13
C LEU A 319 -14.01 -8.21 7.87
N GLU A 320 -12.87 -8.88 8.02
CA GLU A 320 -12.14 -9.43 6.85
C GLU A 320 -12.98 -10.47 6.12
N SER A 321 -13.76 -11.29 6.82
CA SER A 321 -14.67 -12.26 6.20
C SER A 321 -15.76 -11.56 5.37
N LEU A 322 -16.34 -10.47 5.87
CA LEU A 322 -17.30 -9.66 5.15
C LEU A 322 -16.69 -9.05 3.88
N LEU A 323 -15.50 -8.48 3.99
CA LEU A 323 -14.78 -7.88 2.86
C LEU A 323 -14.38 -8.95 1.83
N ALA A 324 -13.95 -10.13 2.28
CA ALA A 324 -13.63 -11.25 1.39
C ALA A 324 -14.84 -11.70 0.56
N MET A 325 -16.00 -11.86 1.21
CA MET A 325 -17.26 -12.16 0.50
C MET A 325 -17.59 -11.09 -0.54
N GLY A 326 -17.38 -9.81 -0.21
CA GLY A 326 -17.58 -8.72 -1.16
C GLY A 326 -16.67 -8.82 -2.37
N ASN A 327 -15.38 -9.13 -2.18
CA ASN A 327 -14.41 -9.25 -3.26
C ASN A 327 -14.68 -10.46 -4.18
N GLU A 328 -15.35 -11.51 -3.70
CA GLU A 328 -15.75 -12.65 -4.53
C GLU A 328 -16.66 -12.24 -5.70
N TYR A 329 -17.46 -11.19 -5.55
CA TYR A 329 -18.27 -10.66 -6.65
C TYR A 329 -17.67 -9.41 -7.31
N LEU A 330 -16.97 -8.58 -6.56
CA LEU A 330 -16.41 -7.30 -7.04
C LEU A 330 -15.35 -7.51 -8.12
N VAL A 331 -14.39 -8.41 -7.89
CA VAL A 331 -13.33 -8.69 -8.87
C VAL A 331 -13.88 -9.29 -10.17
N PRO A 332 -14.77 -10.32 -10.15
CA PRO A 332 -15.44 -10.79 -11.36
C PRO A 332 -16.27 -9.71 -12.07
N LEU A 333 -16.94 -8.83 -11.32
CA LEU A 333 -17.71 -7.74 -11.93
C LEU A 333 -16.82 -6.72 -12.66
N LEU A 334 -15.67 -6.38 -12.11
CA LEU A 334 -14.67 -5.54 -12.78
C LEU A 334 -14.28 -6.13 -14.14
N LYS A 335 -13.88 -7.42 -14.16
CA LYS A 335 -13.51 -8.16 -15.38
C LYS A 335 -14.67 -8.21 -16.38
N HIS A 336 -15.85 -8.61 -15.92
CA HIS A 336 -17.06 -8.66 -16.75
C HIS A 336 -17.41 -7.29 -17.34
N TYR A 337 -17.21 -6.23 -16.56
CA TYR A 337 -17.47 -4.85 -16.99
C TYR A 337 -16.38 -4.30 -17.92
N GLY A 338 -15.29 -5.05 -18.15
CA GLY A 338 -14.28 -4.77 -19.16
C GLY A 338 -12.98 -4.19 -18.62
N TYR A 339 -12.73 -4.35 -17.34
CA TYR A 339 -11.38 -4.17 -16.81
C TYR A 339 -10.48 -5.28 -17.35
N ASP A 340 -9.30 -4.93 -17.83
CA ASP A 340 -8.33 -5.91 -18.34
C ASP A 340 -7.82 -6.77 -17.18
N GLU A 341 -7.97 -8.10 -17.29
CA GLU A 341 -7.55 -9.00 -16.21
C GLU A 341 -6.03 -9.00 -16.00
N ASN A 342 -5.23 -8.70 -17.03
CA ASN A 342 -3.78 -8.57 -16.90
C ASN A 342 -3.38 -7.32 -16.11
N LYS A 343 -4.30 -6.40 -15.88
CA LYS A 343 -4.13 -5.22 -15.04
C LYS A 343 -4.65 -5.40 -13.62
N ILE A 344 -5.15 -6.58 -13.25
CA ILE A 344 -5.66 -6.88 -11.91
C ILE A 344 -4.76 -7.93 -11.26
N SER A 345 -4.08 -7.55 -10.19
CA SER A 345 -3.38 -8.46 -9.27
C SER A 345 -4.24 -8.60 -8.00
N TYR A 346 -4.71 -9.82 -7.72
CA TYR A 346 -5.52 -10.10 -6.54
C TYR A 346 -4.84 -11.11 -5.64
N LEU A 347 -4.61 -10.73 -4.39
CA LEU A 347 -4.02 -11.59 -3.36
C LEU A 347 -5.02 -11.78 -2.22
N TYR A 348 -5.50 -13.01 -2.02
CA TYR A 348 -6.30 -13.39 -0.87
C TYR A 348 -5.45 -14.19 0.13
N GLN A 349 -5.41 -13.73 1.37
CA GLN A 349 -4.67 -14.37 2.46
C GLN A 349 -5.63 -14.74 3.60
N LYS A 350 -6.10 -16.00 3.59
CA LYS A 350 -7.13 -16.49 4.51
C LYS A 350 -6.85 -16.20 5.99
N ASP A 351 -5.59 -16.27 6.41
CA ASP A 351 -5.17 -16.17 7.81
C ASP A 351 -4.61 -14.76 8.16
N SER A 352 -4.86 -13.76 7.33
CA SER A 352 -4.44 -12.36 7.56
C SER A 352 -5.54 -11.53 8.22
N ASP A 353 -5.16 -10.72 9.20
CA ASP A 353 -6.03 -9.82 9.95
C ASP A 353 -6.14 -8.43 9.28
N HIS A 354 -7.11 -7.64 9.74
CA HIS A 354 -7.32 -6.24 9.33
C HIS A 354 -6.36 -5.31 10.06
N ASN A 355 -5.08 -5.31 9.67
CA ASN A 355 -4.04 -4.52 10.34
C ASN A 355 -2.85 -4.20 9.42
N GLU A 356 -2.01 -3.29 9.92
CA GLU A 356 -0.82 -2.77 9.23
C GLU A 356 0.22 -3.86 8.92
N ASP A 357 0.37 -4.89 9.75
CA ASP A 357 1.30 -5.99 9.49
C ASP A 357 0.89 -6.80 8.26
N SER A 358 -0.41 -7.08 8.10
CA SER A 358 -0.96 -7.76 6.92
C SER A 358 -0.78 -6.92 5.66
N TRP A 359 -1.06 -5.61 5.76
CA TRP A 359 -0.94 -4.68 4.63
C TRP A 359 0.52 -4.42 4.25
N LYS A 360 1.44 -4.32 5.21
CA LYS A 360 2.89 -4.27 4.95
C LYS A 360 3.35 -5.48 4.14
N TYR A 361 2.93 -6.69 4.57
CA TYR A 361 3.22 -7.92 3.85
C TYR A 361 2.76 -7.85 2.39
N ALA A 362 1.49 -7.52 2.18
CA ALA A 362 0.91 -7.46 0.85
C ALA A 362 1.52 -6.34 0.00
N PHE A 363 1.87 -5.20 0.61
CA PHE A 363 2.56 -4.11 -0.09
C PHE A 363 3.94 -4.55 -0.60
N ASN A 364 4.74 -5.21 0.25
CA ASN A 364 6.03 -5.77 -0.16
C ASN A 364 5.88 -6.73 -1.35
N TYR A 365 4.89 -7.63 -1.26
CA TYR A 365 4.61 -8.56 -2.34
C TYR A 365 4.24 -7.85 -3.65
N PHE A 366 3.31 -6.89 -3.61
CA PHE A 366 2.88 -6.18 -4.80
C PHE A 366 3.95 -5.27 -5.39
N ILE A 367 4.77 -4.63 -4.57
CA ILE A 367 5.91 -3.83 -5.04
C ILE A 367 6.91 -4.71 -5.81
N SER A 368 7.10 -5.98 -5.40
CA SER A 368 7.96 -6.92 -6.13
C SER A 368 7.40 -7.34 -7.52
N LEU A 369 6.12 -7.10 -7.77
CA LEU A 369 5.49 -7.38 -9.07
C LEU A 369 5.56 -6.19 -10.04
N ILE A 370 5.96 -5.00 -9.56
CA ILE A 370 6.09 -3.83 -10.42
C ILE A 370 7.32 -4.00 -11.31
N ASP A 371 7.09 -4.05 -12.60
CA ASP A 371 8.14 -4.01 -13.61
C ASP A 371 8.11 -2.63 -14.29
N ASP A 372 9.18 -1.84 -14.09
CA ASP A 372 9.29 -0.51 -14.70
C ASP A 372 9.65 -0.55 -16.21
N ASN A 373 9.83 -1.75 -16.79
CA ASN A 373 10.20 -1.94 -18.20
C ASN A 373 9.02 -2.33 -19.12
N LYS A 374 7.77 -2.06 -18.72
CA LYS A 374 6.60 -2.27 -19.58
C LYS A 374 6.14 -0.99 -20.24
#